data_aa60d28b9308c0f75971b1b03c3ead8c
#
_entry.id   aa60d28b9308c0f75971b1b03c3ead8c
#
_cell.length_a   1.000
_cell.length_b   1.000
_cell.length_c   1.000
_cell.angle_alpha   90.00
_cell.angle_beta   90.00
_cell.angle_gamma   90.00
#
_symmetry.space_group_name_H-M   'P 1'
#
loop_
_entity.id
_entity.type
_entity.pdbx_description
1 polymer ?
#
loop_
_entity_poly.entity_id
_entity_poly.type
_entity_poly.pdbx_seq_one_letter_code
_entity_poly.pdbx_strand_id
1 'polypeptide(L)'
;MSSILRGNKINVSVFGQSHSEAIGCVIDGLPAGVKLDTLSIEKFMERRAPGRNKYSTTRREADKPVILSGLVDNTTCGAPLAMIIENTNTRSGDYGNIRTLPRPGHSDYAAAVKYNSFNDIAGGGHFSGRLTAPLCFAGSVCMQILKLKGIDIKAHIAAIGGIEDEKFDPVSITDENIAEKEFPVINDAAGDKMKAEIEKARLDADSVGGIIECAVTGVKAGFGEPMFEGIENRLAAAVFGIPAVKGIEFGRGFSSALLRGSENNDEFIVSDGKVRTETNNHGGILGGITSGMPIVFRVAIKPTPSIGKPQRSVNLETMEEEELLIKGRHDPCIVPRAVPAVEAVTAVTMLDIVL
;
A
#
# COMPACT_ATOMS: atom_id res chain seq x y z
N MET A 1 18.73 -9.20 -5.14
CA MET A 1 17.50 -8.68 -4.56
C MET A 1 17.07 -7.49 -5.41
N SER A 2 15.78 -7.37 -5.76
CA SER A 2 15.31 -6.19 -6.48
C SER A 2 14.24 -5.52 -5.62
N SER A 3 14.55 -4.34 -5.10
CA SER A 3 13.64 -3.47 -4.35
C SER A 3 13.38 -2.20 -5.15
N ILE A 4 13.19 -2.39 -6.45
CA ILE A 4 12.94 -1.33 -7.41
C ILE A 4 11.56 -1.56 -8.01
N LEU A 5 10.66 -0.61 -7.82
CA LEU A 5 9.45 -0.48 -8.63
C LEU A 5 9.89 0.12 -9.96
N ARG A 6 9.94 -0.74 -10.99
CA ARG A 6 10.40 -0.36 -12.32
C ARG A 6 9.23 0.06 -13.19
N GLY A 7 9.30 1.27 -13.69
CA GLY A 7 8.45 1.76 -14.74
C GLY A 7 9.21 2.03 -16.03
N ASN A 8 8.52 2.49 -17.04
CA ASN A 8 9.13 2.87 -18.32
C ASN A 8 9.81 4.24 -18.26
N LYS A 9 9.33 5.11 -17.37
CA LYS A 9 9.80 6.49 -17.17
C LYS A 9 10.17 6.76 -15.72
N ILE A 10 9.37 6.26 -14.76
CA ILE A 10 9.59 6.45 -13.33
C ILE A 10 10.12 5.17 -12.70
N ASN A 11 11.24 5.26 -12.00
CA ASN A 11 11.79 4.17 -11.21
C ASN A 11 11.89 4.59 -9.74
N VAL A 12 11.45 3.72 -8.82
CA VAL A 12 11.59 3.95 -7.38
C VAL A 12 12.41 2.83 -6.77
N SER A 13 13.61 3.14 -6.31
CA SER A 13 14.46 2.20 -5.58
C SER A 13 14.29 2.43 -4.08
N VAL A 14 13.88 1.41 -3.34
CA VAL A 14 13.74 1.43 -1.87
C VAL A 14 14.91 0.71 -1.23
N PHE A 15 15.51 1.31 -0.20
CA PHE A 15 16.65 0.75 0.52
C PHE A 15 16.51 0.87 2.04
N GLY A 16 17.40 0.19 2.76
CA GLY A 16 17.43 0.11 4.20
C GLY A 16 16.68 -1.12 4.77
N GLN A 17 16.64 -1.21 6.07
CA GLN A 17 16.04 -2.29 6.86
C GLN A 17 15.33 -1.71 8.06
N SER A 18 14.43 -2.48 8.68
CA SER A 18 13.60 -2.00 9.79
C SER A 18 14.41 -1.42 10.96
N HIS A 19 15.62 -1.94 11.20
CA HIS A 19 16.49 -1.56 12.30
C HIS A 19 17.88 -1.07 11.84
N SER A 20 18.09 -0.80 10.55
CA SER A 20 19.27 -0.06 10.07
C SER A 20 19.22 1.40 10.52
N GLU A 21 20.29 2.15 10.34
CA GLU A 21 20.37 3.59 10.70
C GLU A 21 19.26 4.39 10.03
N ALA A 22 18.98 4.11 8.77
CA ALA A 22 17.93 4.77 7.99
C ALA A 22 17.28 3.81 6.99
N ILE A 23 16.09 4.20 6.52
CA ILE A 23 15.43 3.68 5.33
C ILE A 23 15.26 4.83 4.35
N GLY A 24 15.15 4.54 3.06
CA GLY A 24 14.98 5.61 2.09
C GLY A 24 14.55 5.12 0.72
N CYS A 25 14.39 6.09 -0.19
CA CYS A 25 14.18 5.79 -1.60
C CYS A 25 14.92 6.80 -2.50
N VAL A 26 15.12 6.35 -3.72
CA VAL A 26 15.52 7.19 -4.85
C VAL A 26 14.44 7.08 -5.91
N ILE A 27 13.93 8.22 -6.36
CA ILE A 27 12.96 8.35 -7.44
C ILE A 27 13.69 8.92 -8.65
N ASP A 28 13.75 8.16 -9.72
CA ASP A 28 14.33 8.57 -10.99
C ASP A 28 13.26 8.78 -12.05
N GLY A 29 13.50 9.74 -12.96
CA GLY A 29 12.59 10.04 -14.09
C GLY A 29 11.52 11.10 -13.79
N LEU A 30 11.54 11.78 -12.65
CA LEU A 30 10.59 12.86 -12.38
C LEU A 30 10.78 14.03 -13.35
N PRO A 31 9.69 14.63 -13.89
CA PRO A 31 9.77 15.81 -14.72
C PRO A 31 10.37 16.99 -13.93
N ALA A 32 11.26 17.75 -14.57
CA ALA A 32 11.82 18.97 -13.98
C ALA A 32 10.79 20.12 -13.95
N GLY A 33 10.97 21.06 -13.01
CA GLY A 33 10.18 22.26 -12.93
C GLY A 33 8.86 22.15 -12.16
N VAL A 34 8.63 21.05 -11.45
CA VAL A 34 7.43 20.87 -10.61
C VAL A 34 7.72 21.36 -9.19
N LYS A 35 7.00 22.39 -8.76
CA LYS A 35 7.04 22.89 -7.38
C LYS A 35 6.31 21.92 -6.47
N LEU A 36 7.00 21.36 -5.47
CA LEU A 36 6.43 20.44 -4.50
C LEU A 36 5.99 21.18 -3.23
N ASP A 37 4.83 20.82 -2.73
CA ASP A 37 4.35 21.20 -1.40
C ASP A 37 4.84 20.18 -0.36
N THR A 38 5.88 20.55 0.37
CA THR A 38 6.50 19.69 1.39
C THR A 38 5.57 19.44 2.58
N LEU A 39 4.69 20.39 2.92
CA LEU A 39 3.71 20.21 3.99
C LEU A 39 2.66 19.14 3.63
N SER A 40 2.23 19.12 2.38
CA SER A 40 1.33 18.04 1.88
C SER A 40 2.04 16.69 1.89
N ILE A 41 3.35 16.62 1.59
CA ILE A 41 4.14 15.39 1.71
C ILE A 41 4.16 14.92 3.18
N GLU A 42 4.48 15.82 4.11
CA GLU A 42 4.52 15.49 5.54
C GLU A 42 3.16 14.98 6.04
N LYS A 43 2.06 15.65 5.70
CA LYS A 43 0.69 15.21 6.05
C LYS A 43 0.36 13.83 5.49
N PHE A 44 0.75 13.53 4.24
CA PHE A 44 0.54 12.22 3.66
C PHE A 44 1.35 11.13 4.39
N MET A 45 2.62 11.40 4.68
CA MET A 45 3.51 10.53 5.44
C MET A 45 2.96 10.23 6.84
N GLU A 46 2.38 11.23 7.49
CA GLU A 46 1.75 11.10 8.78
C GLU A 46 0.62 10.07 8.81
N ARG A 47 -0.17 9.93 7.75
CA ARG A 47 -1.26 8.92 7.66
C ARG A 47 -0.72 7.49 7.80
N ARG A 48 0.51 7.26 7.34
CA ARG A 48 1.19 5.98 7.44
C ARG A 48 1.93 5.79 8.76
N ALA A 49 2.39 6.86 9.41
CA ALA A 49 3.25 6.82 10.60
C ALA A 49 2.65 5.99 11.75
N PRO A 50 3.47 5.22 12.51
CA PRO A 50 2.99 4.39 13.60
C PRO A 50 2.67 5.20 14.86
N GLY A 51 1.78 4.67 15.73
CA GLY A 51 1.55 5.19 17.08
C GLY A 51 0.67 6.44 17.14
N ARG A 52 -0.11 6.75 16.10
CA ARG A 52 -1.05 7.88 16.08
C ARG A 52 -2.38 7.60 16.75
N ASN A 53 -2.79 6.33 16.81
CA ASN A 53 -4.06 5.92 17.39
C ASN A 53 -3.94 4.62 18.19
N LYS A 54 -4.99 4.29 18.95
CA LYS A 54 -5.04 3.08 19.79
C LYS A 54 -5.20 1.77 19.00
N TYR A 55 -5.50 1.86 17.70
CA TYR A 55 -5.69 0.70 16.80
C TYR A 55 -4.41 0.27 16.10
N SER A 56 -3.32 1.02 16.27
CA SER A 56 -2.00 0.72 15.70
C SER A 56 -1.00 0.34 16.80
N THR A 57 0.20 -0.06 16.37
CA THR A 57 1.31 -0.34 17.30
C THR A 57 1.59 0.83 18.24
N THR A 58 2.07 0.52 19.44
CA THR A 58 2.54 1.52 20.42
C THR A 58 3.91 2.12 20.06
N ARG A 59 4.57 1.65 18.99
CA ARG A 59 5.79 2.25 18.46
C ARG A 59 5.46 3.65 17.95
N ARG A 60 6.30 4.63 18.26
CA ARG A 60 6.15 6.01 17.76
C ARG A 60 7.38 6.38 16.96
N GLU A 61 7.19 6.79 15.71
CA GLU A 61 8.20 7.33 14.82
C GLU A 61 7.55 8.43 13.98
N ALA A 62 8.24 9.54 13.84
CA ALA A 62 7.72 10.71 13.13
C ALA A 62 7.70 10.51 11.61
N ASP A 63 8.45 9.52 11.08
CA ASP A 63 8.63 9.27 9.65
C ASP A 63 9.02 10.52 8.85
N LYS A 64 9.79 11.42 9.48
CA LYS A 64 10.16 12.70 8.87
C LYS A 64 11.18 12.48 7.76
N PRO A 65 10.85 12.83 6.49
CA PRO A 65 11.78 12.67 5.39
C PRO A 65 12.87 13.76 5.40
N VAL A 66 14.11 13.35 5.13
CA VAL A 66 15.24 14.23 4.84
C VAL A 66 15.57 14.08 3.36
N ILE A 67 15.33 15.13 2.58
CA ILE A 67 15.59 15.13 1.13
C ILE A 67 17.06 15.48 0.91
N LEU A 68 17.76 14.66 0.15
CA LEU A 68 19.21 14.75 -0.08
C LEU A 68 19.56 15.31 -1.46
N SER A 69 18.71 15.11 -2.46
CA SER A 69 18.93 15.56 -3.85
C SER A 69 17.61 15.63 -4.62
N GLY A 70 17.67 16.17 -5.85
CA GLY A 70 16.56 16.19 -6.80
C GLY A 70 15.68 17.43 -6.73
N LEU A 71 15.89 18.33 -5.77
CA LEU A 71 15.17 19.60 -5.63
C LEU A 71 16.11 20.80 -5.58
N VAL A 72 15.65 21.90 -6.17
CA VAL A 72 16.17 23.26 -5.96
C VAL A 72 14.97 24.12 -5.54
N ASP A 73 15.04 24.76 -4.39
CA ASP A 73 13.95 25.55 -3.81
C ASP A 73 12.59 24.85 -3.83
N ASN A 74 12.57 23.57 -3.40
CA ASN A 74 11.42 22.67 -3.45
C ASN A 74 10.86 22.40 -4.86
N THR A 75 11.64 22.66 -5.91
CA THR A 75 11.24 22.40 -7.30
C THR A 75 12.09 21.26 -7.87
N THR A 76 11.46 20.29 -8.53
CA THR A 76 12.18 19.18 -9.17
C THR A 76 13.15 19.70 -10.22
N CYS A 77 14.39 19.22 -10.21
CA CYS A 77 15.45 19.72 -11.09
C CYS A 77 15.89 18.72 -12.17
N GLY A 78 15.20 17.57 -12.28
CA GLY A 78 15.53 16.50 -13.23
C GLY A 78 16.63 15.53 -12.75
N ALA A 79 17.34 15.85 -11.66
CA ALA A 79 18.20 14.87 -11.00
C ALA A 79 17.35 13.88 -10.18
N PRO A 80 17.85 12.65 -9.92
CA PRO A 80 17.15 11.71 -9.04
C PRO A 80 16.83 12.32 -7.69
N LEU A 81 15.56 12.19 -7.27
CA LEU A 81 15.09 12.64 -5.95
C LEU A 81 15.40 11.57 -4.92
N ALA A 82 16.38 11.83 -4.06
CA ALA A 82 16.78 10.93 -2.99
C ALA A 82 16.34 11.45 -1.64
N MET A 83 15.81 10.56 -0.78
CA MET A 83 15.44 10.86 0.59
C MET A 83 15.76 9.72 1.55
N ILE A 84 15.94 10.07 2.82
CA ILE A 84 16.07 9.12 3.93
C ILE A 84 15.10 9.47 5.06
N ILE A 85 14.79 8.44 5.85
CA ILE A 85 14.11 8.54 7.15
C ILE A 85 14.98 7.82 8.16
N GLU A 86 15.44 8.52 9.20
CA GLU A 86 16.22 7.92 10.27
C GLU A 86 15.36 7.00 11.14
N ASN A 87 15.90 5.87 11.56
CA ASN A 87 15.27 4.95 12.49
C ASN A 87 15.68 5.30 13.94
N THR A 88 14.82 6.00 14.65
CA THR A 88 15.14 6.53 16.00
C THR A 88 14.66 5.64 17.15
N ASN A 89 13.78 4.66 16.90
CA ASN A 89 13.14 3.83 17.94
C ASN A 89 13.31 2.33 17.65
N THR A 90 14.54 1.87 17.57
CA THR A 90 14.89 0.46 17.30
C THR A 90 15.22 -0.29 18.60
N ARG A 91 14.67 -1.52 18.75
CA ARG A 91 14.96 -2.45 19.86
C ARG A 91 15.37 -3.80 19.28
N SER A 92 16.62 -3.92 18.89
CA SER A 92 17.13 -5.11 18.19
C SER A 92 17.21 -6.36 19.07
N GLY A 93 17.27 -6.22 20.42
CA GLY A 93 17.34 -7.35 21.35
C GLY A 93 16.10 -8.25 21.41
N ASP A 94 14.95 -7.78 20.94
CA ASP A 94 13.67 -8.52 21.02
C ASP A 94 13.55 -9.66 19.96
N TYR A 95 14.52 -9.80 19.04
CA TYR A 95 14.42 -10.68 17.86
C TYR A 95 15.44 -11.84 17.85
N GLY A 96 16.19 -12.07 18.94
CA GLY A 96 17.25 -13.09 18.99
C GLY A 96 16.77 -14.52 18.71
N ASN A 97 15.60 -14.89 19.22
CA ASN A 97 15.00 -16.21 19.03
C ASN A 97 14.39 -16.45 17.64
N ILE A 98 14.06 -15.40 16.88
CA ILE A 98 13.45 -15.51 15.55
C ILE A 98 14.46 -15.98 14.49
N ARG A 99 15.75 -15.89 14.77
CA ARG A 99 16.79 -16.37 13.85
C ARG A 99 16.68 -17.88 13.63
N THR A 100 16.40 -18.62 14.66
CA THR A 100 16.28 -20.09 14.62
C THR A 100 14.85 -20.57 14.55
N LEU A 101 13.88 -19.80 15.09
CA LEU A 101 12.46 -20.12 15.11
C LEU A 101 11.68 -19.13 14.21
N PRO A 102 11.48 -19.42 12.91
CA PRO A 102 10.78 -18.53 11.98
C PRO A 102 9.32 -18.38 12.37
N ARG A 103 8.82 -17.15 12.26
CA ARG A 103 7.40 -16.84 12.53
C ARG A 103 6.51 -17.47 11.47
N PRO A 104 5.45 -18.21 11.84
CA PRO A 104 4.44 -18.67 10.90
C PRO A 104 3.83 -17.48 10.14
N GLY A 105 3.64 -17.63 8.83
CA GLY A 105 3.07 -16.59 7.98
C GLY A 105 3.96 -15.37 7.69
N HIS A 106 5.19 -15.32 8.23
CA HIS A 106 6.20 -14.31 7.90
C HIS A 106 7.18 -14.82 6.83
N SER A 107 8.03 -13.95 6.32
CA SER A 107 9.07 -14.28 5.33
C SER A 107 10.32 -14.93 5.94
N ASP A 108 10.40 -15.10 7.26
CA ASP A 108 11.62 -15.48 7.97
C ASP A 108 12.28 -16.76 7.40
N TYR A 109 11.51 -17.85 7.27
CA TYR A 109 12.01 -19.11 6.70
C TYR A 109 12.44 -18.94 5.24
N ALA A 110 11.58 -18.37 4.41
CA ALA A 110 11.87 -18.19 2.98
C ALA A 110 13.10 -17.29 2.75
N ALA A 111 13.27 -16.27 3.60
CA ALA A 111 14.43 -15.38 3.56
C ALA A 111 15.71 -16.10 4.04
N ALA A 112 15.63 -16.89 5.11
CA ALA A 112 16.76 -17.69 5.59
C ALA A 112 17.28 -18.64 4.49
N VAL A 113 16.38 -19.36 3.82
CA VAL A 113 16.73 -20.24 2.71
C VAL A 113 17.32 -19.45 1.54
N LYS A 114 16.65 -18.38 1.11
CA LYS A 114 17.07 -17.58 -0.06
C LYS A 114 18.43 -16.92 0.11
N TYR A 115 18.72 -16.46 1.31
CA TYR A 115 19.94 -15.68 1.62
C TYR A 115 20.94 -16.44 2.50
N ASN A 116 20.79 -17.77 2.61
CA ASN A 116 21.66 -18.61 3.44
C ASN A 116 21.84 -18.05 4.87
N SER A 117 20.74 -17.59 5.46
CA SER A 117 20.67 -16.97 6.80
C SER A 117 21.49 -15.68 6.99
N PHE A 118 21.96 -15.04 5.92
CA PHE A 118 22.64 -13.74 5.99
C PHE A 118 21.69 -12.54 5.96
N ASN A 119 20.37 -12.78 5.88
CA ASN A 119 19.39 -11.69 5.92
C ASN A 119 19.32 -11.08 7.33
N ASP A 120 19.08 -9.77 7.38
CA ASP A 120 18.72 -9.09 8.62
C ASP A 120 17.31 -9.50 9.06
N ILE A 121 17.19 -10.00 10.29
CA ILE A 121 15.94 -10.45 10.90
C ILE A 121 15.30 -9.42 11.83
N ALA A 122 16.09 -8.41 12.26
CA ALA A 122 15.65 -7.43 13.24
C ALA A 122 14.44 -6.62 12.72
N GLY A 123 13.30 -6.74 13.42
CA GLY A 123 12.05 -6.08 12.99
C GLY A 123 11.52 -6.53 11.62
N GLY A 124 11.98 -7.70 11.13
CA GLY A 124 11.66 -8.22 9.80
C GLY A 124 12.59 -7.70 8.69
N GLY A 125 13.63 -6.94 9.05
CA GLY A 125 14.64 -6.45 8.12
C GLY A 125 14.05 -5.68 6.94
N HIS A 126 14.43 -6.07 5.73
CA HIS A 126 13.93 -5.50 4.47
C HIS A 126 12.51 -5.98 4.08
N PHE A 127 11.97 -7.00 4.76
CA PHE A 127 10.59 -7.48 4.57
C PHE A 127 9.56 -6.78 5.47
N SER A 128 10.03 -5.84 6.27
CA SER A 128 9.19 -5.11 7.22
C SER A 128 8.23 -4.15 6.51
N GLY A 129 7.01 -4.02 7.04
CA GLY A 129 6.08 -2.95 6.65
C GLY A 129 6.64 -1.52 6.84
N ARG A 130 7.76 -1.38 7.59
CA ARG A 130 8.49 -0.12 7.74
C ARG A 130 8.92 0.47 6.40
N LEU A 131 9.25 -0.38 5.41
CA LEU A 131 9.72 0.00 4.07
C LEU A 131 8.60 0.63 3.21
N THR A 132 7.34 0.63 3.67
CA THR A 132 6.27 1.40 3.03
C THR A 132 6.40 2.91 3.25
N ALA A 133 7.18 3.37 4.25
CA ALA A 133 7.37 4.81 4.47
C ALA A 133 8.08 5.51 3.29
N PRO A 134 9.22 5.02 2.77
CA PRO A 134 9.80 5.56 1.54
C PRO A 134 8.88 5.48 0.33
N LEU A 135 8.06 4.42 0.20
CA LEU A 135 7.05 4.32 -0.86
C LEU A 135 5.98 5.40 -0.75
N CYS A 136 5.51 5.69 0.48
CA CYS A 136 4.56 6.78 0.72
C CYS A 136 5.15 8.15 0.36
N PHE A 137 6.42 8.38 0.63
CA PHE A 137 7.10 9.60 0.18
C PHE A 137 7.08 9.68 -1.37
N ALA A 138 7.54 8.63 -2.05
CA ALA A 138 7.55 8.60 -3.51
C ALA A 138 6.15 8.81 -4.10
N GLY A 139 5.14 8.13 -3.53
CA GLY A 139 3.76 8.27 -3.95
C GLY A 139 3.21 9.68 -3.76
N SER A 140 3.51 10.33 -2.61
CA SER A 140 3.04 11.69 -2.34
C SER A 140 3.60 12.72 -3.33
N VAL A 141 4.85 12.56 -3.77
CA VAL A 141 5.46 13.35 -4.84
C VAL A 141 4.73 13.10 -6.17
N CYS A 142 4.52 11.83 -6.53
CA CYS A 142 3.82 11.46 -7.77
C CYS A 142 2.37 11.96 -7.78
N MET A 143 1.65 11.91 -6.64
CA MET A 143 0.28 12.43 -6.52
C MET A 143 0.20 13.93 -6.83
N GLN A 144 1.17 14.72 -6.37
CA GLN A 144 1.19 16.15 -6.69
C GLN A 144 1.35 16.40 -8.20
N ILE A 145 2.19 15.63 -8.87
CA ILE A 145 2.37 15.72 -10.33
C ILE A 145 1.11 15.27 -11.08
N LEU A 146 0.48 14.17 -10.62
CA LEU A 146 -0.78 13.68 -11.18
C LEU A 146 -1.91 14.70 -11.02
N LYS A 147 -1.98 15.37 -9.88
CA LYS A 147 -2.97 16.42 -9.62
C LYS A 147 -2.87 17.58 -10.61
N LEU A 148 -1.67 17.96 -11.04
CA LEU A 148 -1.48 18.96 -12.11
C LEU A 148 -2.03 18.50 -13.46
N LYS A 149 -2.20 17.19 -13.66
CA LYS A 149 -2.82 16.60 -14.86
C LYS A 149 -4.32 16.34 -14.68
N GLY A 150 -4.91 16.73 -13.53
CA GLY A 150 -6.32 16.50 -13.19
C GLY A 150 -6.63 15.07 -12.76
N ILE A 151 -5.62 14.29 -12.37
CA ILE A 151 -5.76 12.91 -11.90
C ILE A 151 -5.68 12.90 -10.38
N ASP A 152 -6.67 12.29 -9.74
CA ASP A 152 -6.76 12.15 -8.29
C ASP A 152 -6.82 10.67 -7.87
N ILE A 153 -6.27 10.34 -6.71
CA ILE A 153 -6.23 8.99 -6.16
C ILE A 153 -6.75 9.03 -4.73
N LYS A 154 -7.70 8.14 -4.44
CA LYS A 154 -8.31 8.01 -3.13
C LYS A 154 -8.42 6.54 -2.75
N ALA A 155 -8.21 6.24 -1.47
CA ALA A 155 -8.46 4.91 -0.96
C ALA A 155 -9.09 4.96 0.42
N HIS A 156 -9.86 3.91 0.75
CA HIS A 156 -10.47 3.73 2.04
C HIS A 156 -10.39 2.27 2.50
N ILE A 157 -10.74 2.06 3.76
CA ILE A 157 -10.86 0.73 4.34
C ILE A 157 -12.23 0.18 3.92
N ALA A 158 -12.26 -0.77 3.01
CA ALA A 158 -13.48 -1.40 2.54
C ALA A 158 -13.97 -2.53 3.46
N ALA A 159 -13.06 -3.20 4.19
CA ALA A 159 -13.45 -4.18 5.21
C ALA A 159 -12.34 -4.45 6.22
N ILE A 160 -12.70 -4.82 7.45
CA ILE A 160 -11.80 -5.39 8.47
C ILE A 160 -12.51 -6.52 9.19
N GLY A 161 -11.86 -7.69 9.31
CA GLY A 161 -12.36 -8.84 10.06
C GLY A 161 -13.73 -9.34 9.57
N GLY A 162 -14.06 -9.14 8.30
CA GLY A 162 -15.35 -9.50 7.71
C GLY A 162 -16.45 -8.44 7.91
N ILE A 163 -16.17 -7.33 8.57
CA ILE A 163 -17.08 -6.16 8.67
C ILE A 163 -16.81 -5.28 7.47
N GLU A 164 -17.81 -5.06 6.62
CA GLU A 164 -17.71 -4.27 5.40
C GLU A 164 -18.14 -2.81 5.63
N ASP A 165 -17.49 -1.89 4.92
CA ASP A 165 -17.89 -0.50 4.71
C ASP A 165 -18.77 -0.36 3.46
N GLU A 166 -19.30 0.81 3.22
CA GLU A 166 -19.85 1.20 1.94
C GLU A 166 -18.74 1.21 0.88
N LYS A 167 -19.11 0.99 -0.39
CA LYS A 167 -18.19 1.04 -1.53
C LYS A 167 -18.24 2.42 -2.18
N PHE A 168 -17.17 2.80 -2.85
CA PHE A 168 -17.25 3.93 -3.78
C PHE A 168 -18.36 3.71 -4.81
N ASP A 169 -19.08 4.76 -5.16
CA ASP A 169 -19.86 4.75 -6.40
C ASP A 169 -18.88 4.63 -7.57
N PRO A 170 -18.86 3.49 -8.31
CA PRO A 170 -17.84 3.25 -9.30
C PRO A 170 -17.92 4.21 -10.50
N VAL A 171 -19.05 4.90 -10.70
CA VAL A 171 -19.26 5.85 -11.81
C VAL A 171 -18.90 7.28 -11.39
N SER A 172 -19.12 7.63 -10.11
CA SER A 172 -18.93 8.97 -9.57
C SER A 172 -18.29 8.94 -8.17
N ILE A 173 -16.98 9.09 -8.11
CA ILE A 173 -16.24 9.12 -6.84
C ILE A 173 -16.34 10.52 -6.25
N THR A 174 -17.17 10.70 -5.22
CA THR A 174 -17.48 12.00 -4.61
C THR A 174 -16.92 12.20 -3.18
N ASP A 175 -16.37 11.15 -2.57
CA ASP A 175 -15.90 11.18 -1.18
C ASP A 175 -14.62 12.01 -1.03
N GLU A 176 -14.77 13.33 -0.94
CA GLU A 176 -13.65 14.28 -1.01
C GLU A 176 -12.76 14.25 0.23
N ASN A 177 -13.32 13.97 1.42
CA ASN A 177 -12.62 14.13 2.71
C ASN A 177 -12.15 12.82 3.35
N ILE A 178 -12.24 11.69 2.64
CA ILE A 178 -11.93 10.37 3.22
C ILE A 178 -10.47 10.27 3.69
N ALA A 179 -9.55 10.91 2.96
CA ALA A 179 -8.13 10.93 3.29
C ALA A 179 -7.79 11.76 4.54
N GLU A 180 -8.70 12.64 4.98
CA GLU A 180 -8.53 13.47 6.17
C GLU A 180 -8.96 12.74 7.45
N LYS A 181 -9.74 11.66 7.32
CA LYS A 181 -10.20 10.87 8.46
C LYS A 181 -9.02 10.09 9.08
N GLU A 182 -8.96 10.07 10.39
CA GLU A 182 -8.00 9.23 11.14
C GLU A 182 -8.20 7.74 10.84
N PHE A 183 -9.44 7.33 10.63
CA PHE A 183 -9.84 5.98 10.22
C PHE A 183 -10.62 6.10 8.91
N PRO A 184 -9.97 5.95 7.75
CA PRO A 184 -10.54 6.29 6.45
C PRO A 184 -11.58 5.25 6.00
N VAL A 185 -12.82 5.45 6.39
CA VAL A 185 -14.03 4.72 5.98
C VAL A 185 -15.07 5.70 5.42
N ILE A 186 -15.95 5.23 4.54
CA ILE A 186 -17.08 6.02 4.03
C ILE A 186 -18.11 6.18 5.14
N ASN A 187 -18.54 5.07 5.74
CA ASN A 187 -19.54 5.02 6.80
C ASN A 187 -18.89 4.92 8.19
N ASP A 188 -19.01 5.97 9.01
CA ASP A 188 -18.38 6.01 10.32
C ASP A 188 -18.95 4.95 11.28
N ALA A 189 -20.22 4.54 11.15
CA ALA A 189 -20.80 3.48 11.96
C ALA A 189 -20.22 2.10 11.62
N ALA A 190 -19.89 1.83 10.35
CA ALA A 190 -19.12 0.66 9.95
C ALA A 190 -17.69 0.73 10.49
N GLY A 191 -17.07 1.90 10.43
CA GLY A 191 -15.76 2.17 11.02
C GLY A 191 -15.69 1.88 12.51
N ASP A 192 -16.72 2.25 13.28
CA ASP A 192 -16.76 1.97 14.71
C ASP A 192 -16.86 0.47 15.02
N LYS A 193 -17.61 -0.30 14.23
CA LYS A 193 -17.64 -1.78 14.34
C LYS A 193 -16.27 -2.40 13.99
N MET A 194 -15.61 -1.90 12.94
CA MET A 194 -14.26 -2.34 12.57
C MET A 194 -13.24 -2.06 13.68
N LYS A 195 -13.28 -0.88 14.29
CA LYS A 195 -12.42 -0.53 15.44
C LYS A 195 -12.67 -1.46 16.63
N ALA A 196 -13.92 -1.84 16.89
CA ALA A 196 -14.27 -2.79 17.95
C ALA A 196 -13.69 -4.19 17.65
N GLU A 197 -13.71 -4.65 16.39
CA GLU A 197 -13.12 -5.93 15.99
C GLU A 197 -11.58 -5.91 16.11
N ILE A 198 -10.94 -4.81 15.74
CA ILE A 198 -9.49 -4.64 15.97
C ILE A 198 -9.16 -4.72 17.45
N GLU A 199 -9.94 -4.06 18.30
CA GLU A 199 -9.72 -4.08 19.74
C GLU A 199 -9.93 -5.47 20.35
N LYS A 200 -10.93 -6.22 19.87
CA LYS A 200 -11.15 -7.61 20.26
C LYS A 200 -9.94 -8.49 19.90
N ALA A 201 -9.41 -8.36 18.67
CA ALA A 201 -8.21 -9.09 18.25
C ALA A 201 -6.99 -8.70 19.13
N ARG A 202 -6.83 -7.41 19.44
CA ARG A 202 -5.76 -6.92 20.32
C ARG A 202 -5.83 -7.53 21.72
N LEU A 203 -7.03 -7.60 22.32
CA LEU A 203 -7.25 -8.19 23.64
C LEU A 203 -7.00 -9.71 23.66
N ASP A 204 -7.25 -10.37 22.52
CA ASP A 204 -6.99 -11.80 22.32
C ASP A 204 -5.53 -12.09 21.90
N ALA A 205 -4.65 -11.10 21.97
CA ALA A 205 -3.26 -11.18 21.51
C ALA A 205 -3.09 -11.69 20.08
N ASP A 206 -4.06 -11.38 19.21
CA ASP A 206 -4.18 -11.80 17.82
C ASP A 206 -4.18 -10.61 16.86
N SER A 207 -4.42 -10.84 15.58
CA SER A 207 -4.51 -9.82 14.55
C SER A 207 -5.62 -10.10 13.55
N VAL A 208 -6.10 -9.05 12.89
CA VAL A 208 -7.08 -9.13 11.80
C VAL A 208 -6.56 -8.46 10.55
N GLY A 209 -6.95 -9.00 9.39
CA GLY A 209 -6.74 -8.43 8.08
C GLY A 209 -7.95 -7.63 7.60
N GLY A 210 -7.92 -7.22 6.34
CA GLY A 210 -9.03 -6.53 5.72
C GLY A 210 -8.82 -6.24 4.25
N ILE A 211 -9.67 -5.38 3.72
CA ILE A 211 -9.69 -4.98 2.32
C ILE A 211 -9.61 -3.46 2.23
N ILE A 212 -8.80 -2.98 1.30
CA ILE A 212 -8.70 -1.57 0.93
C ILE A 212 -9.32 -1.42 -0.46
N GLU A 213 -10.23 -0.48 -0.66
CA GLU A 213 -10.69 -0.06 -1.96
C GLU A 213 -9.98 1.22 -2.37
N CYS A 214 -9.52 1.28 -3.62
CA CYS A 214 -8.78 2.39 -4.19
C CYS A 214 -9.41 2.81 -5.52
N ALA A 215 -9.51 4.12 -5.73
CA ALA A 215 -10.02 4.71 -6.95
C ALA A 215 -9.04 5.72 -7.54
N VAL A 216 -8.91 5.72 -8.88
CA VAL A 216 -8.17 6.73 -9.65
C VAL A 216 -9.16 7.42 -10.57
N THR A 217 -9.29 8.73 -10.45
CA THR A 217 -10.19 9.56 -11.26
C THR A 217 -9.43 10.51 -12.18
N GLY A 218 -10.10 11.03 -13.21
CA GLY A 218 -9.51 12.02 -14.12
C GLY A 218 -8.59 11.44 -15.21
N VAL A 219 -8.40 10.13 -15.25
CA VAL A 219 -7.61 9.48 -16.31
C VAL A 219 -8.42 9.44 -17.60
N LYS A 220 -7.83 9.93 -18.69
CA LYS A 220 -8.45 9.84 -20.02
C LYS A 220 -8.46 8.40 -20.53
N ALA A 221 -9.36 8.08 -21.44
CA ALA A 221 -9.32 6.83 -22.19
C ALA A 221 -8.04 6.75 -23.05
N GLY A 222 -7.50 5.54 -23.21
CA GLY A 222 -6.42 5.26 -24.15
C GLY A 222 -5.00 5.14 -23.55
N PHE A 223 -4.84 5.14 -22.22
CA PHE A 223 -3.57 4.82 -21.56
C PHE A 223 -3.49 3.32 -21.25
N GLY A 224 -2.29 2.77 -21.31
CA GLY A 224 -2.01 1.35 -21.08
C GLY A 224 -1.83 0.60 -22.41
N GLU A 225 -1.53 -0.67 -22.29
CA GLU A 225 -1.21 -1.54 -23.42
C GLU A 225 -2.02 -2.84 -23.31
N PRO A 226 -2.27 -3.53 -24.43
CA PRO A 226 -2.92 -4.84 -24.37
C PRO A 226 -2.00 -5.90 -23.72
N MET A 227 -2.62 -6.94 -23.18
CA MET A 227 -1.97 -8.12 -22.61
C MET A 227 -1.10 -7.83 -21.36
N PHE A 228 0.23 -7.91 -21.45
CA PHE A 228 1.13 -8.01 -20.29
C PHE A 228 1.57 -6.66 -19.70
N GLU A 229 1.44 -5.56 -20.43
CA GLU A 229 1.75 -4.20 -19.97
C GLU A 229 0.47 -3.36 -19.72
N GLY A 230 -0.66 -4.05 -19.58
CA GLY A 230 -1.94 -3.42 -19.27
C GLY A 230 -1.96 -2.78 -17.89
N ILE A 231 -2.94 -1.91 -17.67
CA ILE A 231 -3.11 -1.17 -16.41
C ILE A 231 -3.24 -2.15 -15.23
N GLU A 232 -4.06 -3.21 -15.36
CA GLU A 232 -4.24 -4.20 -14.30
C GLU A 232 -2.93 -4.91 -13.97
N ASN A 233 -2.16 -5.31 -14.99
CA ASN A 233 -0.89 -6.01 -14.80
C ASN A 233 0.10 -5.13 -14.03
N ARG A 234 0.23 -3.88 -14.40
CA ARG A 234 1.18 -2.94 -13.81
C ARG A 234 0.78 -2.53 -12.41
N LEU A 235 -0.50 -2.23 -12.19
CA LEU A 235 -1.03 -1.94 -10.84
C LEU A 235 -0.90 -3.17 -9.93
N ALA A 236 -1.26 -4.36 -10.41
CA ALA A 236 -1.14 -5.58 -9.63
C ALA A 236 0.32 -5.86 -9.24
N ALA A 237 1.26 -5.76 -10.18
CA ALA A 237 2.69 -5.96 -9.90
C ALA A 237 3.21 -4.99 -8.83
N ALA A 238 2.82 -3.71 -8.89
CA ALA A 238 3.21 -2.70 -7.92
C ALA A 238 2.57 -2.95 -6.54
N VAL A 239 1.28 -3.24 -6.50
CA VAL A 239 0.49 -3.47 -5.27
C VAL A 239 0.97 -4.72 -4.53
N PHE A 240 1.30 -5.82 -5.23
CA PHE A 240 1.91 -7.00 -4.61
C PHE A 240 3.32 -6.76 -4.04
N GLY A 241 3.96 -5.66 -4.39
CA GLY A 241 5.19 -5.20 -3.74
C GLY A 241 4.98 -4.65 -2.32
N ILE A 242 3.75 -4.33 -1.93
CA ILE A 242 3.42 -3.91 -0.56
C ILE A 242 3.39 -5.15 0.36
N PRO A 243 4.11 -5.14 1.51
CA PRO A 243 4.04 -6.24 2.46
C PRO A 243 2.61 -6.54 2.90
N ALA A 244 2.30 -7.82 3.06
CA ALA A 244 1.00 -8.38 3.48
C ALA A 244 -0.12 -8.35 2.44
N VAL A 245 0.07 -7.80 1.26
CA VAL A 245 -0.90 -7.95 0.16
C VAL A 245 -1.01 -9.42 -0.26
N LYS A 246 -2.25 -9.90 -0.46
CA LYS A 246 -2.58 -11.28 -0.85
C LYS A 246 -3.54 -11.38 -2.03
N GLY A 247 -4.17 -10.31 -2.42
CA GLY A 247 -5.08 -10.29 -3.55
C GLY A 247 -5.33 -8.88 -4.06
N ILE A 248 -5.69 -8.80 -5.33
CA ILE A 248 -6.18 -7.59 -5.98
C ILE A 248 -7.30 -8.01 -6.94
N GLU A 249 -8.34 -7.19 -7.04
CA GLU A 249 -9.40 -7.34 -8.04
C GLU A 249 -9.84 -5.97 -8.55
N PHE A 250 -10.21 -5.90 -9.82
CA PHE A 250 -10.63 -4.68 -10.50
C PHE A 250 -12.14 -4.69 -10.77
N GLY A 251 -12.81 -3.56 -10.58
CA GLY A 251 -14.26 -3.43 -10.77
C GLY A 251 -15.05 -4.47 -9.97
N ARG A 252 -15.86 -5.27 -10.65
CA ARG A 252 -16.59 -6.40 -10.04
C ARG A 252 -15.68 -7.54 -9.56
N GLY A 253 -14.46 -7.64 -10.09
CA GLY A 253 -13.49 -8.65 -9.70
C GLY A 253 -14.06 -10.07 -9.78
N PHE A 254 -13.85 -10.86 -8.74
CA PHE A 254 -14.34 -12.26 -8.69
C PHE A 254 -15.86 -12.39 -8.82
N SER A 255 -16.65 -11.38 -8.41
CA SER A 255 -18.10 -11.45 -8.51
C SER A 255 -18.61 -11.39 -9.96
N SER A 256 -17.79 -10.93 -10.92
CA SER A 256 -18.15 -10.99 -12.35
C SER A 256 -18.36 -12.40 -12.88
N ALA A 257 -17.69 -13.41 -12.28
CA ALA A 257 -17.85 -14.79 -12.64
C ALA A 257 -19.25 -15.38 -12.32
N LEU A 258 -20.03 -14.69 -11.51
CA LEU A 258 -21.41 -15.06 -11.14
C LEU A 258 -22.46 -14.44 -12.06
N LEU A 259 -22.05 -13.53 -12.96
CA LEU A 259 -22.93 -12.75 -13.81
C LEU A 259 -22.98 -13.29 -15.24
N ARG A 260 -24.10 -13.05 -15.93
CA ARG A 260 -24.17 -13.22 -17.37
C ARG A 260 -23.55 -12.00 -18.09
N GLY A 261 -23.16 -12.16 -19.35
CA GLY A 261 -22.59 -11.08 -20.12
C GLY A 261 -23.49 -9.83 -20.18
N SER A 262 -24.80 -10.01 -20.34
CA SER A 262 -25.79 -8.92 -20.32
C SER A 262 -25.92 -8.20 -18.96
N GLU A 263 -25.50 -8.83 -17.87
CA GLU A 263 -25.52 -8.23 -16.52
C GLU A 263 -24.18 -7.58 -16.16
N ASN A 264 -23.09 -8.08 -16.74
CA ASN A 264 -21.74 -7.60 -16.48
C ASN A 264 -21.29 -6.50 -17.46
N ASN A 265 -21.82 -6.47 -18.68
CA ASN A 265 -21.41 -5.50 -19.67
C ASN A 265 -21.84 -4.08 -19.28
N ASP A 266 -20.92 -3.14 -19.43
CA ASP A 266 -21.13 -1.72 -19.16
C ASP A 266 -21.57 -1.04 -20.47
N GLU A 267 -22.85 -0.66 -20.58
CA GLU A 267 -23.40 -0.02 -21.78
C GLU A 267 -22.79 1.37 -22.00
N PHE A 268 -22.40 1.66 -23.23
CA PHE A 268 -21.86 2.97 -23.60
C PHE A 268 -22.95 4.02 -23.70
N ILE A 269 -22.68 5.19 -23.12
CA ILE A 269 -23.52 6.39 -23.17
C ILE A 269 -22.69 7.60 -23.61
N VAL A 270 -23.38 8.63 -24.07
CA VAL A 270 -22.77 9.95 -24.27
C VAL A 270 -23.21 10.87 -23.14
N SER A 271 -22.25 11.37 -22.36
CA SER A 271 -22.47 12.35 -21.31
C SER A 271 -21.50 13.51 -21.48
N ASP A 272 -22.03 14.75 -21.52
CA ASP A 272 -21.25 15.98 -21.73
C ASP A 272 -20.32 15.94 -22.95
N GLY A 273 -20.78 15.33 -24.05
CA GLY A 273 -20.02 15.18 -25.29
C GLY A 273 -18.86 14.18 -25.22
N LYS A 274 -18.81 13.35 -24.19
CA LYS A 274 -17.80 12.30 -24.00
C LYS A 274 -18.45 10.92 -23.95
N VAL A 275 -17.74 9.93 -24.46
CA VAL A 275 -18.13 8.52 -24.28
C VAL A 275 -17.84 8.12 -22.82
N ARG A 276 -18.84 7.55 -22.17
CA ARG A 276 -18.77 6.97 -20.83
C ARG A 276 -19.51 5.63 -20.83
N THR A 277 -19.54 4.96 -19.71
CA THR A 277 -20.42 3.82 -19.49
C THR A 277 -21.43 4.12 -18.39
N GLU A 278 -22.63 3.52 -18.50
CA GLU A 278 -23.70 3.68 -17.51
C GLU A 278 -23.35 3.06 -16.16
N THR A 279 -22.67 1.92 -16.20
CA THR A 279 -22.08 1.24 -15.04
C THR A 279 -20.56 1.19 -15.19
N ASN A 280 -19.85 0.63 -14.22
CA ASN A 280 -18.39 0.50 -14.28
C ASN A 280 -17.94 -0.85 -13.69
N ASN A 281 -18.56 -1.93 -14.16
CA ASN A 281 -18.24 -3.29 -13.74
C ASN A 281 -16.81 -3.70 -14.12
N HIS A 282 -16.31 -3.18 -15.24
CA HIS A 282 -14.93 -3.37 -15.72
C HIS A 282 -13.89 -2.60 -14.90
N GLY A 283 -14.31 -1.70 -13.96
CA GLY A 283 -13.39 -0.96 -13.11
C GLY A 283 -12.47 0.03 -13.84
N GLY A 284 -12.96 0.66 -14.92
CA GLY A 284 -12.22 1.70 -15.66
C GLY A 284 -11.22 1.18 -16.68
N ILE A 285 -11.12 -0.14 -16.90
CA ILE A 285 -10.09 -0.76 -17.74
C ILE A 285 -10.74 -1.79 -18.67
N LEU A 286 -10.46 -1.69 -19.96
CA LEU A 286 -10.91 -2.62 -20.99
C LEU A 286 -9.71 -3.06 -21.84
N GLY A 287 -9.41 -4.34 -21.86
CA GLY A 287 -8.29 -4.89 -22.63
C GLY A 287 -6.90 -4.37 -22.21
N GLY A 288 -6.74 -3.99 -20.93
CA GLY A 288 -5.50 -3.41 -20.40
C GLY A 288 -5.38 -1.89 -20.56
N ILE A 289 -6.40 -1.25 -21.16
CA ILE A 289 -6.40 0.17 -21.55
C ILE A 289 -7.47 0.92 -20.77
N THR A 290 -7.18 2.13 -20.31
CA THR A 290 -8.15 2.98 -19.59
C THR A 290 -9.34 3.34 -20.46
N SER A 291 -10.54 3.21 -19.90
CA SER A 291 -11.80 3.53 -20.60
C SER A 291 -12.24 5.00 -20.46
N GLY A 292 -11.59 5.78 -19.58
CA GLY A 292 -12.01 7.13 -19.19
C GLY A 292 -12.98 7.14 -18.00
N MET A 293 -13.45 5.98 -17.55
CA MET A 293 -14.17 5.82 -16.29
C MET A 293 -13.18 5.77 -15.11
N PRO A 294 -13.63 5.98 -13.85
CA PRO A 294 -12.77 5.79 -12.70
C PRO A 294 -12.14 4.38 -12.68
N ILE A 295 -10.84 4.30 -12.44
CA ILE A 295 -10.21 3.00 -12.17
C ILE A 295 -10.51 2.66 -10.72
N VAL A 296 -11.21 1.54 -10.49
CA VAL A 296 -11.58 1.08 -9.14
C VAL A 296 -11.08 -0.34 -8.93
N PHE A 297 -10.37 -0.56 -7.83
CA PHE A 297 -9.86 -1.88 -7.48
C PHE A 297 -9.81 -2.07 -5.96
N ARG A 298 -9.76 -3.33 -5.52
CA ARG A 298 -9.70 -3.72 -4.12
C ARG A 298 -8.48 -4.58 -3.84
N VAL A 299 -7.89 -4.40 -2.65
CA VAL A 299 -6.64 -5.04 -2.23
C VAL A 299 -6.86 -5.78 -0.92
N ALA A 300 -6.62 -7.08 -0.91
CA ALA A 300 -6.69 -7.91 0.30
C ALA A 300 -5.38 -7.86 1.07
N ILE A 301 -5.47 -7.49 2.34
CA ILE A 301 -4.36 -7.42 3.30
C ILE A 301 -4.53 -8.53 4.32
N LYS A 302 -3.56 -9.45 4.44
CA LYS A 302 -3.59 -10.52 5.44
C LYS A 302 -3.38 -9.97 6.86
N PRO A 303 -3.82 -10.70 7.91
CA PRO A 303 -3.48 -10.40 9.28
C PRO A 303 -1.97 -10.34 9.50
N THR A 304 -1.53 -9.56 10.48
CA THR A 304 -0.12 -9.47 10.89
C THR A 304 0.33 -10.82 11.45
N PRO A 305 1.43 -11.42 10.94
CA PRO A 305 1.87 -12.74 11.39
C PRO A 305 2.52 -12.74 12.78
N SER A 306 2.99 -11.59 13.25
CA SER A 306 3.53 -11.43 14.60
C SER A 306 2.40 -11.21 15.58
N ILE A 307 2.00 -12.27 16.30
CA ILE A 307 0.93 -12.27 17.30
C ILE A 307 1.46 -12.76 18.65
N GLY A 308 0.76 -12.40 19.72
CA GLY A 308 1.13 -12.79 21.09
C GLY A 308 0.60 -14.15 21.51
N LYS A 309 -0.02 -14.92 20.62
CA LYS A 309 -0.43 -16.31 20.87
C LYS A 309 0.71 -17.27 20.62
N PRO A 310 0.83 -18.35 21.44
CA PRO A 310 1.76 -19.44 21.13
C PRO A 310 1.44 -20.06 19.76
N GLN A 311 2.47 -20.30 18.96
CA GLN A 311 2.34 -20.93 17.64
C GLN A 311 3.42 -22.01 17.48
N ARG A 312 3.12 -23.07 16.74
CA ARG A 312 4.13 -24.06 16.38
C ARG A 312 5.04 -23.48 15.29
N SER A 313 6.33 -23.68 15.49
CA SER A 313 7.39 -23.37 14.54
C SER A 313 8.38 -24.54 14.50
N VAL A 314 9.45 -24.39 13.72
CA VAL A 314 10.53 -25.37 13.63
C VAL A 314 11.84 -24.67 13.93
N ASN A 315 12.64 -25.25 14.80
CA ASN A 315 14.00 -24.80 15.02
C ASN A 315 14.85 -25.23 13.81
N LEU A 316 15.37 -24.25 13.09
CA LEU A 316 16.09 -24.49 11.81
C LEU A 316 17.49 -25.09 12.03
N GLU A 317 18.02 -25.09 13.27
CA GLU A 317 19.31 -25.70 13.61
C GLU A 317 19.16 -27.16 14.04
N THR A 318 18.15 -27.44 14.88
CA THR A 318 17.92 -28.80 15.41
C THR A 318 16.95 -29.62 14.53
N MET A 319 16.18 -28.95 13.67
CA MET A 319 15.11 -29.54 12.85
C MET A 319 13.99 -30.18 13.69
N GLU A 320 13.73 -29.63 14.86
CA GLU A 320 12.68 -30.07 15.79
C GLU A 320 11.54 -29.04 15.82
N GLU A 321 10.30 -29.53 16.01
CA GLU A 321 9.15 -28.65 16.24
C GLU A 321 9.24 -28.03 17.65
N GLU A 322 9.08 -26.71 17.71
CA GLU A 322 9.10 -25.94 18.96
C GLU A 322 7.93 -24.96 19.01
N GLU A 323 7.53 -24.59 20.22
CA GLU A 323 6.55 -23.54 20.43
C GLU A 323 7.25 -22.16 20.36
N LEU A 324 6.72 -21.29 19.52
CA LEU A 324 7.15 -19.89 19.39
C LEU A 324 6.13 -18.97 20.05
N LEU A 325 6.57 -18.20 21.04
CA LEU A 325 5.85 -17.06 21.60
C LEU A 325 6.58 -15.77 21.21
N ILE A 326 5.94 -14.95 20.41
CA ILE A 326 6.53 -13.69 19.94
C ILE A 326 6.25 -12.61 20.99
N LYS A 327 7.32 -12.06 21.57
CA LYS A 327 7.25 -10.93 22.48
C LYS A 327 7.47 -9.64 21.69
N GLY A 328 6.72 -8.59 21.99
CA GLY A 328 6.93 -7.29 21.35
C GLY A 328 5.65 -6.49 21.10
N ARG A 329 5.81 -5.37 20.42
CA ARG A 329 4.70 -4.44 20.08
C ARG A 329 4.22 -4.73 18.67
N HIS A 330 3.12 -5.44 18.54
CA HIS A 330 2.55 -5.83 17.24
C HIS A 330 1.36 -4.97 16.89
N ASP A 331 1.14 -4.75 15.58
CA ASP A 331 -0.08 -4.12 15.07
C ASP A 331 -1.20 -5.17 15.09
N PRO A 332 -2.30 -4.97 15.82
CA PRO A 332 -3.47 -5.87 15.73
C PRO A 332 -4.15 -5.80 14.36
N CYS A 333 -3.97 -4.70 13.64
CA CYS A 333 -4.42 -4.53 12.26
C CYS A 333 -3.56 -3.49 11.54
N ILE A 334 -3.00 -3.86 10.40
CA ILE A 334 -2.17 -2.96 9.58
C ILE A 334 -2.96 -2.22 8.49
N VAL A 335 -4.23 -2.59 8.26
CA VAL A 335 -5.03 -2.07 7.15
C VAL A 335 -5.12 -0.54 7.14
N PRO A 336 -5.39 0.16 8.27
CA PRO A 336 -5.46 1.63 8.26
C PRO A 336 -4.16 2.29 7.79
N ARG A 337 -3.00 1.69 8.12
CA ARG A 337 -1.69 2.20 7.72
C ARG A 337 -1.26 1.76 6.31
N ALA A 338 -1.92 0.74 5.77
CA ALA A 338 -1.71 0.27 4.41
C ALA A 338 -2.46 1.12 3.37
N VAL A 339 -3.54 1.81 3.75
CA VAL A 339 -4.29 2.71 2.84
C VAL A 339 -3.37 3.68 2.11
N PRO A 340 -2.56 4.54 2.77
CA PRO A 340 -1.66 5.45 2.06
C PRO A 340 -0.54 4.73 1.28
N ALA A 341 -0.18 3.50 1.64
CA ALA A 341 0.79 2.73 0.86
C ALA A 341 0.18 2.25 -0.48
N VAL A 342 -1.09 1.87 -0.49
CA VAL A 342 -1.82 1.52 -1.72
C VAL A 342 -1.95 2.74 -2.62
N GLU A 343 -2.39 3.89 -2.07
CA GLU A 343 -2.44 5.15 -2.82
C GLU A 343 -1.07 5.51 -3.41
N ALA A 344 0.00 5.35 -2.64
CA ALA A 344 1.36 5.70 -3.04
C ALA A 344 1.87 4.88 -4.23
N VAL A 345 1.78 3.55 -4.17
CA VAL A 345 2.26 2.71 -5.29
C VAL A 345 1.37 2.87 -6.53
N THR A 346 0.07 3.14 -6.33
CA THR A 346 -0.85 3.51 -7.41
C THR A 346 -0.40 4.80 -8.08
N ALA A 347 -0.04 5.82 -7.30
CA ALA A 347 0.42 7.09 -7.83
C ALA A 347 1.71 6.97 -8.63
N VAL A 348 2.69 6.22 -8.13
CA VAL A 348 3.94 5.96 -8.87
C VAL A 348 3.64 5.26 -10.20
N THR A 349 2.81 4.22 -10.17
CA THR A 349 2.46 3.44 -11.37
C THR A 349 1.68 4.28 -12.37
N MET A 350 0.67 5.02 -11.92
CA MET A 350 -0.14 5.87 -12.79
C MET A 350 0.66 7.02 -13.38
N LEU A 351 1.57 7.63 -12.60
CA LEU A 351 2.44 8.68 -13.14
C LEU A 351 3.34 8.15 -14.26
N ASP A 352 3.93 6.96 -14.07
CA ASP A 352 4.76 6.32 -15.09
C ASP A 352 3.99 6.04 -16.39
N ILE A 353 2.70 5.69 -16.28
CA ILE A 353 1.83 5.41 -17.43
C ILE A 353 1.44 6.69 -18.18
N VAL A 354 1.13 7.78 -17.48
CA VAL A 354 0.58 9.00 -18.09
C VAL A 354 1.64 10.04 -18.49
N LEU A 355 2.91 9.82 -18.17
CA LEU A 355 4.04 10.60 -18.68
C LEU A 355 4.42 10.15 -20.10
#